data_f395bcb2dfe5680b67e097c078521ded
#
_entry.id   f395bcb2dfe5680b67e097c078521ded
#
_cell.length_a   1.000
_cell.length_b   1.000
_cell.length_c   1.000
_cell.angle_alpha   90.00
_cell.angle_beta   90.00
_cell.angle_gamma   90.00
#
_symmetry.space_group_name_H-M   'P 1'
#
loop_
_entity.id
_entity.type
_entity.pdbx_description
1 polymer ?
#
loop_
_entity_poly.entity_id
_entity_poly.type
_entity_poly.pdbx_seq_one_letter_code
_entity_poly.pdbx_strand_id
1 'polypeptide(L)'
;HHNLIHDTVAYPYICGFAGIYLDEQSRGAVVENNLVYNTEWFAYFQHKGTDNIFRNNIGAFARDGFLGRGSLNATWKTNYLEASRNLYISSNAVAIRSGWQPGLRAPVLTRNLYHTLTTNTLTFAGKEFAEWQAEGYDKDSVTADPGCRNPAAFDFSLEPNAPACRCWR
;
A
#
# COMPACT_ATOMS: atom_id res chain seq x y z
N HIS A 1 14.13 -4.59 5.84
CA HIS A 1 13.11 -5.54 6.31
C HIS A 1 13.04 -5.59 7.84
N HIS A 2 11.91 -6.08 8.36
CA HIS A 2 11.63 -6.22 9.80
C HIS A 2 11.73 -4.89 10.57
N ASN A 3 11.22 -3.81 9.96
CA ASN A 3 11.16 -2.51 10.62
C ASN A 3 9.75 -2.26 11.15
N LEU A 4 9.70 -1.55 12.26
CA LEU A 4 8.50 -0.92 12.79
C LEU A 4 8.62 0.59 12.58
N ILE A 5 7.72 1.17 11.79
CA ILE A 5 7.71 2.59 11.44
C ILE A 5 6.31 3.13 11.70
N HIS A 6 6.20 4.17 12.50
CA HIS A 6 4.91 4.75 12.82
C HIS A 6 4.99 6.23 13.17
N ASP A 7 3.82 6.87 13.22
CA ASP A 7 3.66 8.27 13.61
C ASP A 7 4.53 9.23 12.79
N THR A 8 4.58 9.02 11.46
CA THR A 8 5.28 9.94 10.57
C THR A 8 4.45 11.19 10.36
N VAL A 9 5.01 12.36 10.66
CA VAL A 9 4.33 13.65 10.61
C VAL A 9 4.83 14.47 9.43
N ALA A 10 3.92 15.08 8.67
CA ALA A 10 4.29 15.98 7.58
C ALA A 10 4.81 17.31 8.13
N TYR A 11 5.94 17.77 7.62
CA TYR A 11 6.43 19.12 7.93
C TYR A 11 5.78 20.14 6.97
N PRO A 12 5.38 21.34 7.42
CA PRO A 12 4.49 22.25 6.68
C PRO A 12 4.96 22.68 5.29
N TYR A 13 6.20 22.46 4.93
CA TYR A 13 6.81 22.97 3.69
C TYR A 13 7.52 21.92 2.83
N ILE A 14 7.40 20.64 3.16
CA ILE A 14 8.07 19.57 2.41
C ILE A 14 7.01 18.54 1.95
N CYS A 15 7.15 18.04 0.74
CA CYS A 15 6.30 16.96 0.20
C CYS A 15 6.18 15.80 1.20
N GLY A 16 4.96 15.34 1.41
CA GLY A 16 4.53 14.43 2.46
C GLY A 16 5.47 13.29 2.80
N PHE A 17 5.42 12.88 4.05
CA PHE A 17 6.27 11.82 4.59
C PHE A 17 5.54 10.48 4.52
N ALA A 18 5.96 9.63 3.60
CA ALA A 18 5.60 8.22 3.60
C ALA A 18 6.33 7.49 4.74
N GLY A 19 5.77 6.39 5.19
CA GLY A 19 6.45 5.52 6.14
C GLY A 19 7.76 4.99 5.56
N ILE A 20 7.72 4.47 4.33
CA ILE A 20 8.91 4.10 3.57
C ILE A 20 8.87 4.83 2.22
N TYR A 21 9.94 5.53 1.91
CA TYR A 21 10.09 6.34 0.70
C TYR A 21 11.28 5.86 -0.13
N LEU A 22 11.03 5.41 -1.35
CA LEU A 22 12.06 5.13 -2.35
C LEU A 22 12.14 6.30 -3.31
N ASP A 23 13.22 7.06 -3.23
CA ASP A 23 13.40 8.27 -4.02
C ASP A 23 13.85 7.99 -5.46
N GLU A 24 14.16 9.04 -6.19
CA GLU A 24 14.49 9.01 -7.61
C GLU A 24 15.58 7.99 -7.92
N GLN A 25 15.37 7.24 -9.00
CA GLN A 25 16.30 6.22 -9.51
C GLN A 25 16.53 5.02 -8.58
N SER A 26 15.82 4.90 -7.45
CA SER A 26 15.86 3.68 -6.65
C SER A 26 15.48 2.47 -7.51
N ARG A 27 16.34 1.47 -7.56
CA ARG A 27 16.13 0.30 -8.40
C ARG A 27 16.48 -1.00 -7.71
N GLY A 28 15.61 -1.99 -7.89
CA GLY A 28 15.83 -3.35 -7.38
C GLY A 28 15.78 -3.46 -5.86
N ALA A 29 15.23 -2.47 -5.18
CA ALA A 29 15.03 -2.53 -3.73
C ALA A 29 13.92 -3.53 -3.38
N VAL A 30 14.14 -4.31 -2.33
CA VAL A 30 13.15 -5.20 -1.74
C VAL A 30 12.76 -4.66 -0.37
N VAL A 31 11.50 -4.25 -0.26
CA VAL A 31 10.87 -3.74 0.96
C VAL A 31 9.93 -4.82 1.47
N GLU A 32 10.30 -5.52 2.52
CA GLU A 32 9.56 -6.70 2.98
C GLU A 32 9.51 -6.84 4.50
N ASN A 33 8.46 -7.50 4.99
CA ASN A 33 8.29 -7.84 6.41
C ASN A 33 8.33 -6.62 7.33
N ASN A 34 7.79 -5.48 6.90
CA ASN A 34 7.74 -4.29 7.71
C ASN A 34 6.31 -4.05 8.22
N LEU A 35 6.20 -3.43 9.37
CA LEU A 35 4.97 -2.87 9.90
C LEU A 35 5.06 -1.34 9.85
N VAL A 36 4.16 -0.73 9.09
CA VAL A 36 4.10 0.73 8.90
C VAL A 36 2.69 1.21 9.20
N TYR A 37 2.52 2.11 10.17
CA TYR A 37 1.19 2.62 10.49
C TYR A 37 1.20 4.10 10.92
N ASN A 38 0.01 4.70 10.88
CA ASN A 38 -0.22 6.08 11.30
C ASN A 38 0.71 7.07 10.59
N THR A 39 0.65 7.07 9.26
CA THR A 39 1.47 7.96 8.42
C THR A 39 0.62 9.07 7.83
N GLU A 40 1.12 10.31 7.83
CA GLU A 40 0.41 11.46 7.27
C GLU A 40 0.40 11.49 5.74
N TRP A 41 1.00 10.53 5.08
CA TRP A 41 0.97 10.40 3.63
C TRP A 41 0.65 8.95 3.24
N PHE A 42 1.54 8.28 2.51
CA PHE A 42 1.39 6.86 2.17
C PHE A 42 2.13 5.97 3.17
N ALA A 43 1.70 4.73 3.33
CA ALA A 43 2.54 3.76 4.03
C ALA A 43 3.83 3.51 3.24
N TYR A 44 3.73 3.35 1.91
CA TYR A 44 4.86 3.13 1.00
C TYR A 44 4.76 4.06 -0.19
N PHE A 45 5.87 4.69 -0.56
CA PHE A 45 5.93 5.59 -1.71
C PHE A 45 7.16 5.32 -2.57
N GLN A 46 6.94 5.22 -3.89
CA GLN A 46 8.02 5.15 -4.87
C GLN A 46 8.02 6.41 -5.73
N HIS A 47 9.12 7.17 -5.68
CA HIS A 47 9.29 8.36 -6.50
C HIS A 47 10.24 8.07 -7.67
N LYS A 48 9.69 7.86 -8.87
CA LYS A 48 10.44 7.67 -10.13
C LYS A 48 11.49 6.53 -10.08
N GLY A 49 11.26 5.51 -9.27
CA GLY A 49 12.07 4.30 -9.22
C GLY A 49 11.58 3.23 -10.19
N THR A 50 12.29 2.12 -10.30
CA THR A 50 11.88 0.98 -11.11
C THR A 50 12.35 -0.35 -10.54
N ASP A 51 11.65 -1.43 -10.89
CA ASP A 51 11.98 -2.81 -10.50
C ASP A 51 12.07 -3.02 -8.98
N ASN A 52 11.36 -2.20 -8.19
CA ASN A 52 11.29 -2.36 -6.75
C ASN A 52 10.14 -3.28 -6.36
N ILE A 53 10.33 -4.00 -5.26
CA ILE A 53 9.41 -5.00 -4.75
C ILE A 53 8.96 -4.61 -3.34
N PHE A 54 7.65 -4.52 -3.14
CA PHE A 54 7.00 -4.34 -1.83
C PHE A 54 6.21 -5.60 -1.52
N ARG A 55 6.67 -6.41 -0.58
CA ARG A 55 6.01 -7.67 -0.28
C ARG A 55 5.95 -7.99 1.20
N ASN A 56 4.90 -8.70 1.58
CA ASN A 56 4.73 -9.22 2.93
C ASN A 56 4.82 -8.13 4.02
N ASN A 57 4.30 -6.94 3.73
CA ASN A 57 4.27 -5.84 4.66
C ASN A 57 2.85 -5.64 5.21
N ILE A 58 2.77 -5.04 6.38
CA ILE A 58 1.53 -4.50 6.93
C ILE A 58 1.62 -2.97 6.83
N GLY A 59 0.64 -2.36 6.15
CA GLY A 59 0.42 -0.93 6.14
C GLY A 59 -0.92 -0.60 6.79
N ALA A 60 -0.96 0.34 7.73
CA ALA A 60 -2.21 0.70 8.38
C ALA A 60 -2.34 2.20 8.60
N PHE A 61 -3.56 2.73 8.47
CA PHE A 61 -3.91 4.11 8.84
C PHE A 61 -3.05 5.17 8.19
N ALA A 62 -2.62 4.94 6.96
CA ALA A 62 -2.00 5.96 6.14
C ALA A 62 -3.07 6.89 5.57
N ARG A 63 -2.89 8.21 5.68
CA ARG A 63 -3.89 9.21 5.25
C ARG A 63 -4.24 9.11 3.77
N ASP A 64 -3.25 8.94 2.92
CA ASP A 64 -3.39 8.95 1.46
C ASP A 64 -3.41 7.53 0.84
N GLY A 65 -3.37 6.49 1.67
CA GLY A 65 -3.47 5.10 1.26
C GLY A 65 -2.20 4.28 1.44
N PHE A 66 -2.27 3.02 1.00
CA PHE A 66 -1.21 2.06 1.19
C PHE A 66 0.03 2.37 0.34
N LEU A 67 -0.17 2.55 -0.95
CA LEU A 67 0.90 2.67 -1.93
C LEU A 67 0.73 3.92 -2.78
N GLY A 68 1.74 4.77 -2.77
CA GLY A 68 1.83 5.94 -3.61
C GLY A 68 2.94 5.82 -4.66
N ARG A 69 2.76 6.53 -5.77
CA ARG A 69 3.75 6.65 -6.84
C ARG A 69 3.88 8.09 -7.27
N GLY A 70 5.12 8.51 -7.53
CA GLY A 70 5.39 9.81 -8.11
C GLY A 70 4.83 9.93 -9.53
N SER A 71 4.53 11.13 -9.94
CA SER A 71 4.02 11.43 -11.27
C SER A 71 5.03 11.04 -12.36
N LEU A 72 4.51 10.46 -13.43
CA LEU A 72 5.28 10.18 -14.63
C LEU A 72 5.45 11.46 -15.44
N ASN A 73 6.59 11.62 -16.07
CA ASN A 73 6.85 12.70 -17.03
C ASN A 73 7.60 12.15 -18.26
N ALA A 74 7.93 13.01 -19.21
CA ALA A 74 8.61 12.60 -20.43
C ALA A 74 9.96 11.90 -20.19
N THR A 75 10.65 12.24 -19.11
CA THR A 75 11.96 11.69 -18.75
C THR A 75 11.83 10.39 -17.96
N TRP A 76 10.82 10.29 -17.07
CA TRP A 76 10.64 9.18 -16.14
C TRP A 76 9.40 8.35 -16.50
N LYS A 77 9.49 7.58 -17.57
CA LYS A 77 8.40 6.72 -18.06
C LYS A 77 8.33 5.37 -17.34
N THR A 78 9.42 4.95 -16.71
CA THR A 78 9.53 3.67 -16.03
C THR A 78 9.37 3.86 -14.53
N ASN A 79 8.19 3.69 -14.02
CA ASN A 79 7.92 3.69 -12.59
C ASN A 79 7.31 2.33 -12.19
N TYR A 80 7.97 1.26 -12.64
CA TYR A 80 7.50 -0.10 -12.39
C TYR A 80 7.81 -0.54 -10.96
N LEU A 81 6.85 -1.20 -10.37
CA LEU A 81 7.00 -1.88 -9.08
C LEU A 81 6.14 -3.14 -9.05
N GLU A 82 6.46 -4.02 -8.14
CA GLU A 82 5.64 -5.14 -7.71
C GLU A 82 5.23 -4.94 -6.26
N ALA A 83 3.93 -5.08 -5.96
CA ALA A 83 3.42 -5.10 -4.59
C ALA A 83 2.58 -6.35 -4.37
N SER A 84 3.08 -7.27 -3.55
CA SER A 84 2.45 -8.57 -3.37
C SER A 84 2.42 -9.03 -1.90
N ARG A 85 1.38 -9.78 -1.53
CA ARG A 85 1.21 -10.35 -0.19
C ARG A 85 1.29 -9.30 0.92
N ASN A 86 0.75 -8.11 0.69
CA ASN A 86 0.69 -7.08 1.72
C ASN A 86 -0.70 -7.06 2.34
N LEU A 87 -0.76 -6.67 3.61
CA LEU A 87 -1.98 -6.32 4.32
C LEU A 87 -2.07 -4.81 4.42
N TYR A 88 -3.22 -4.25 4.06
CA TYR A 88 -3.51 -2.85 4.29
C TYR A 88 -4.82 -2.66 5.06
N ILE A 89 -4.78 -1.86 6.14
CA ILE A 89 -5.95 -1.49 6.95
C ILE A 89 -6.14 0.02 6.88
N SER A 90 -7.28 0.45 6.33
CA SER A 90 -7.63 1.86 6.17
C SER A 90 -8.51 2.36 7.34
N SER A 91 -8.29 3.58 7.76
CA SER A 91 -9.17 4.32 8.68
C SER A 91 -10.05 5.36 7.97
N ASN A 92 -9.89 5.55 6.66
CA ASN A 92 -10.60 6.56 5.88
C ASN A 92 -11.15 6.05 4.53
N ALA A 93 -11.18 4.72 4.35
CA ALA A 93 -11.64 4.03 3.15
C ALA A 93 -10.83 4.33 1.87
N VAL A 94 -9.60 4.80 1.98
CA VAL A 94 -8.69 4.96 0.83
C VAL A 94 -7.63 3.87 0.86
N ALA A 95 -7.65 2.96 -0.10
CA ALA A 95 -6.60 1.96 -0.28
C ALA A 95 -5.50 2.46 -1.24
N ILE A 96 -5.90 2.94 -2.40
CA ILE A 96 -5.02 3.58 -3.40
C ILE A 96 -5.59 4.96 -3.70
N ARG A 97 -4.78 6.01 -3.55
CA ARG A 97 -5.21 7.38 -3.81
C ARG A 97 -5.54 7.61 -5.29
N SER A 98 -6.48 8.50 -5.56
CA SER A 98 -6.81 8.97 -6.92
C SER A 98 -5.58 9.59 -7.61
N GLY A 99 -5.58 9.55 -8.95
CA GLY A 99 -4.46 10.04 -9.76
C GLY A 99 -3.39 8.97 -10.05
N TRP A 100 -3.68 7.71 -9.76
CA TRP A 100 -2.84 6.58 -10.16
C TRP A 100 -2.68 6.51 -11.67
N GLN A 101 -1.45 6.43 -12.14
CA GLN A 101 -1.12 6.31 -13.56
C GLN A 101 -0.33 5.01 -13.81
N PRO A 102 -0.74 4.17 -14.76
CA PRO A 102 -0.08 2.88 -14.99
C PRO A 102 1.37 3.03 -15.48
N GLY A 103 1.69 4.07 -16.23
CA GLY A 103 3.00 4.22 -16.87
C GLY A 103 3.16 3.36 -18.12
N LEU A 104 4.39 3.28 -18.65
CA LEU A 104 4.71 2.43 -19.80
C LEU A 104 4.62 0.95 -19.49
N ARG A 105 4.92 0.57 -18.26
CA ARG A 105 4.77 -0.77 -17.73
C ARG A 105 3.87 -0.70 -16.50
N ALA A 106 2.73 -1.34 -16.58
CA ALA A 106 1.81 -1.39 -15.45
C ALA A 106 2.47 -2.09 -14.25
N PRO A 107 2.31 -1.57 -13.03
CA PRO A 107 2.79 -2.26 -11.83
C PRO A 107 2.02 -3.56 -11.62
N VAL A 108 2.67 -4.53 -11.01
CA VAL A 108 2.04 -5.79 -10.62
C VAL A 108 1.58 -5.67 -9.17
N LEU A 109 0.27 -5.68 -8.97
CA LEU A 109 -0.36 -5.74 -7.65
C LEU A 109 -1.10 -7.08 -7.56
N THR A 110 -0.76 -7.90 -6.56
CA THR A 110 -1.30 -9.25 -6.48
C THR A 110 -1.26 -9.83 -5.07
N ARG A 111 -2.23 -10.66 -4.73
CA ARG A 111 -2.32 -11.35 -3.43
C ARG A 111 -2.25 -10.41 -2.23
N ASN A 112 -2.74 -9.18 -2.37
CA ASN A 112 -2.85 -8.24 -1.28
C ASN A 112 -4.20 -8.44 -0.58
N LEU A 113 -4.25 -8.13 0.71
CA LEU A 113 -5.47 -8.09 1.48
C LEU A 113 -5.72 -6.65 1.93
N TYR A 114 -6.90 -6.14 1.61
CA TYR A 114 -7.33 -4.79 1.96
C TYR A 114 -8.52 -4.84 2.92
N HIS A 115 -8.49 -4.00 3.93
CA HIS A 115 -9.54 -3.87 4.92
C HIS A 115 -9.79 -2.40 5.29
N THR A 116 -10.99 -2.09 5.72
CA THR A 116 -11.31 -0.77 6.30
C THR A 116 -12.02 -0.94 7.63
N LEU A 117 -11.67 -0.10 8.60
CA LEU A 117 -12.39 0.00 9.87
C LEU A 117 -13.62 0.90 9.80
N THR A 118 -13.87 1.53 8.64
CA THR A 118 -15.04 2.38 8.44
C THR A 118 -16.18 1.60 7.78
N THR A 119 -17.39 2.17 7.80
CA THR A 119 -18.55 1.64 7.06
C THR A 119 -18.52 2.00 5.58
N ASN A 120 -17.58 2.83 5.13
CA ASN A 120 -17.44 3.24 3.75
C ASN A 120 -16.76 2.15 2.92
N THR A 121 -17.11 2.06 1.65
CA THR A 121 -16.45 1.18 0.69
C THR A 121 -15.02 1.66 0.43
N LEU A 122 -14.06 0.73 0.43
CA LEU A 122 -12.68 1.01 0.04
C LEU A 122 -12.59 1.50 -1.40
N THR A 123 -11.80 2.54 -1.62
CA THR A 123 -11.55 3.11 -2.94
C THR A 123 -10.12 2.84 -3.43
N PHE A 124 -10.01 2.52 -4.71
CA PHE A 124 -8.78 2.21 -5.42
C PHE A 124 -8.64 3.17 -6.60
N ALA A 125 -7.82 4.18 -6.47
CA ALA A 125 -7.69 5.25 -7.46
C ALA A 125 -9.03 5.94 -7.83
N GLY A 126 -9.93 6.06 -6.84
CA GLY A 126 -11.27 6.62 -7.02
C GLY A 126 -12.32 5.65 -7.55
N LYS A 127 -12.00 4.35 -7.66
CA LYS A 127 -12.88 3.27 -8.16
C LYS A 127 -13.21 2.30 -7.05
N GLU A 128 -14.27 1.52 -7.26
CA GLU A 128 -14.54 0.33 -6.46
C GLU A 128 -13.55 -0.80 -6.78
N PHE A 129 -13.42 -1.75 -5.88
CA PHE A 129 -12.44 -2.85 -6.03
C PHE A 129 -12.66 -3.69 -7.30
N ALA A 130 -13.92 -3.99 -7.63
CA ALA A 130 -14.24 -4.76 -8.83
C ALA A 130 -13.85 -4.04 -10.14
N GLU A 131 -14.03 -2.73 -10.20
CA GLU A 131 -13.60 -1.91 -11.34
C GLU A 131 -12.07 -1.86 -11.44
N TRP A 132 -11.39 -1.73 -10.31
CA TRP A 132 -9.94 -1.79 -10.21
C TRP A 132 -9.37 -3.12 -10.72
N GLN A 133 -9.99 -4.23 -10.33
CA GLN A 133 -9.62 -5.56 -10.81
C GLN A 133 -9.89 -5.74 -12.32
N ALA A 134 -10.97 -5.17 -12.83
CA ALA A 134 -11.29 -5.20 -14.26
C ALA A 134 -10.23 -4.49 -15.13
N GLU A 135 -9.54 -3.48 -14.58
CA GLU A 135 -8.40 -2.83 -15.24
C GLU A 135 -7.11 -3.65 -15.20
N GLY A 136 -7.10 -4.78 -14.52
CA GLY A 136 -5.97 -5.71 -14.48
C GLY A 136 -5.13 -5.67 -13.22
N TYR A 137 -5.45 -4.79 -12.25
CA TYR A 137 -4.76 -4.73 -10.97
C TYR A 137 -5.36 -5.69 -9.96
N ASP A 138 -4.59 -6.11 -8.99
CA ASP A 138 -5.04 -6.86 -7.81
C ASP A 138 -5.98 -8.05 -8.08
N LYS A 139 -5.83 -8.73 -9.22
CA LYS A 139 -6.74 -9.82 -9.63
C LYS A 139 -6.85 -10.95 -8.62
N ASP A 140 -5.75 -11.27 -7.94
CA ASP A 140 -5.66 -12.32 -6.93
C ASP A 140 -5.69 -11.74 -5.50
N SER A 141 -6.04 -10.47 -5.36
CA SER A 141 -6.16 -9.78 -4.09
C SER A 141 -7.61 -9.82 -3.60
N VAL A 142 -7.81 -9.55 -2.32
CA VAL A 142 -9.14 -9.59 -1.70
C VAL A 142 -9.37 -8.39 -0.79
N THR A 143 -10.64 -8.04 -0.63
CA THR A 143 -11.11 -7.14 0.43
C THR A 143 -11.82 -7.97 1.49
N ALA A 144 -11.25 -8.06 2.69
CA ALA A 144 -11.79 -8.85 3.78
C ALA A 144 -11.24 -8.39 5.13
N ASP A 145 -11.91 -8.78 6.21
CA ASP A 145 -11.33 -8.65 7.55
C ASP A 145 -10.08 -9.55 7.67
N PRO A 146 -8.91 -9.00 8.00
CA PRO A 146 -7.69 -9.78 8.14
C PRO A 146 -7.70 -10.71 9.36
N GLY A 147 -8.55 -10.47 10.34
CA GLY A 147 -8.56 -11.15 11.62
C GLY A 147 -7.44 -10.69 12.56
N CYS A 148 -7.11 -9.40 12.53
CA CYS A 148 -6.25 -8.80 13.55
C CYS A 148 -6.97 -8.65 14.88
N ARG A 149 -6.26 -8.83 16.00
CA ARG A 149 -6.86 -8.81 17.34
C ARG A 149 -7.47 -7.46 17.70
N ASN A 150 -6.73 -6.40 17.53
CA ASN A 150 -7.24 -5.06 17.83
C ASN A 150 -6.49 -3.99 17.01
N PRO A 151 -6.74 -3.89 15.70
CA PRO A 151 -6.02 -2.95 14.84
C PRO A 151 -6.25 -1.49 15.25
N ALA A 152 -7.42 -1.16 15.83
CA ALA A 152 -7.71 0.19 16.32
C ALA A 152 -6.81 0.62 17.49
N ALA A 153 -6.26 -0.33 18.23
CA ALA A 153 -5.26 -0.11 19.28
C ALA A 153 -3.84 -0.49 18.83
N PHE A 154 -3.61 -0.55 17.51
CA PHE A 154 -2.33 -0.89 16.88
C PHE A 154 -1.84 -2.32 17.19
N ASP A 155 -2.72 -3.21 17.63
CA ASP A 155 -2.42 -4.65 17.76
C ASP A 155 -2.80 -5.35 16.44
N PHE A 156 -1.80 -5.50 15.56
CA PHE A 156 -1.92 -6.17 14.26
C PHE A 156 -1.61 -7.67 14.33
N SER A 157 -1.44 -8.23 15.53
CA SER A 157 -1.28 -9.67 15.69
C SER A 157 -2.56 -10.39 15.23
N LEU A 158 -2.38 -11.52 14.55
CA LEU A 158 -3.49 -12.25 13.95
C LEU A 158 -4.13 -13.21 14.97
N GLU A 159 -5.46 -13.33 14.92
CA GLU A 159 -6.17 -14.38 15.61
C GLU A 159 -5.83 -15.76 15.03
N PRO A 160 -5.91 -16.84 15.81
CA PRO A 160 -5.79 -18.19 15.29
C PRO A 160 -6.77 -18.43 14.13
N ASN A 161 -6.29 -18.91 12.98
CA ASN A 161 -7.05 -19.12 11.74
C ASN A 161 -7.54 -17.84 11.03
N ALA A 162 -6.95 -16.69 11.34
CA ALA A 162 -7.26 -15.44 10.67
C ALA A 162 -7.21 -15.59 9.12
N PRO A 163 -8.11 -14.92 8.38
CA PRO A 163 -8.11 -14.93 6.91
C PRO A 163 -6.76 -14.53 6.30
N ALA A 164 -6.06 -13.56 6.89
CA ALA A 164 -4.74 -13.13 6.45
C ALA A 164 -3.73 -14.29 6.39
N CYS A 165 -3.80 -15.27 7.28
CA CYS A 165 -2.93 -16.44 7.26
C CYS A 165 -3.10 -17.31 6.00
N ARG A 166 -4.24 -17.20 5.30
CA ARG A 166 -4.54 -17.96 4.08
C ARG A 166 -4.12 -17.24 2.82
N CYS A 167 -4.12 -15.91 2.84
CA CYS A 167 -3.75 -15.08 1.68
C CYS A 167 -2.24 -15.12 1.39
N TRP A 168 -1.43 -15.54 2.35
CA TRP A 168 0.04 -15.50 2.26
C TRP A 168 0.68 -16.88 2.04
N ARG A 169 -0.10 -17.92 1.84
CA ARG A 169 0.39 -19.28 1.48
C ARG A 169 0.57 -19.45 -0.02
#